data_1397386e01d834ff5084c8915a3ed3da
#
_entry.id   1397386e01d834ff5084c8915a3ed3da
#
_cell.length_a   1.000
_cell.length_b   1.000
_cell.length_c   1.000
_cell.angle_alpha   90.00
_cell.angle_beta   90.00
_cell.angle_gamma   90.00
#
_symmetry.space_group_name_H-M   'P 1'
#
loop_
_entity.id
_entity.type
_entity.pdbx_description
1 polymer ?
#
loop_
_entity_poly.entity_id
_entity_poly.type
_entity_poly.pdbx_seq_one_letter_code
_entity_poly.pdbx_strand_id
1 'polypeptide(L)'
;MKKLFPALALAFLSSISYGQDSTITTLPPAPDNKPKKDWSKITIDQAGDHFMISLTSDHWSGAPDSITNRMKGLSRGLNFAIMLNKPFKSDPRWSVALGLGISHSSIFFKNTSIDVKAAGNILPFRNVDSTDHYKKYKLATTFVEVPIELRYTFHPEDQKKSWKLALGIKVGTMLNAHTKGKTLQNKSNTTINNVTEKESKKAFFNSTRLAGTARVGIGNFSLIGAYSLTGFLKDGAGPTIRPFQIGLCISGL
;
A
#
# COMPACT_ATOMS: atom_id res chain seq x y z
N MET A 1 21.21 4.94 15.90
CA MET A 1 19.90 5.62 15.86
C MET A 1 18.82 4.56 15.58
N LYS A 2 18.59 3.73 16.59
CA LYS A 2 17.61 2.61 16.56
C LYS A 2 16.59 2.94 17.64
N LYS A 3 15.29 2.95 17.35
CA LYS A 3 14.13 3.06 18.27
C LYS A 3 13.29 4.35 18.23
N LEU A 4 12.95 4.89 17.08
CA LEU A 4 11.98 6.00 17.04
C LEU A 4 10.66 5.70 16.30
N PHE A 5 10.49 4.56 15.68
CA PHE A 5 9.31 4.26 14.87
C PHE A 5 8.13 3.55 15.58
N PRO A 6 8.28 2.81 16.71
CA PRO A 6 7.11 2.27 17.40
C PRO A 6 6.42 3.26 18.35
N ALA A 7 7.04 4.39 18.70
CA ALA A 7 6.47 5.33 19.67
C ALA A 7 5.35 6.22 19.10
N LEU A 8 5.31 6.45 17.80
CA LEU A 8 4.31 7.34 17.19
C LEU A 8 2.95 6.69 16.99
N ALA A 9 2.87 5.37 16.91
CA ALA A 9 1.61 4.64 16.80
C ALA A 9 0.89 4.47 18.14
N LEU A 10 1.62 4.53 19.27
CA LEU A 10 1.05 4.38 20.61
C LEU A 10 0.55 5.70 21.23
N ALA A 11 0.97 6.85 20.71
CA ALA A 11 0.58 8.15 21.24
C ALA A 11 -0.88 8.55 20.89
N PHE A 12 -1.53 7.86 19.97
CA PHE A 12 -2.94 8.14 19.62
C PHE A 12 -3.97 7.37 20.45
N LEU A 13 -3.56 6.49 21.35
CA LEU A 13 -4.45 5.66 22.17
C LEU A 13 -4.49 6.04 23.66
N SER A 14 -3.77 7.07 24.10
CA SER A 14 -3.64 7.38 25.53
C SER A 14 -4.36 8.65 26.02
N SER A 15 -5.35 9.17 25.28
CA SER A 15 -6.14 10.33 25.73
C SER A 15 -7.56 9.97 26.18
N ILE A 16 -7.76 8.81 26.79
CA ILE A 16 -8.97 8.55 27.58
C ILE A 16 -8.66 8.93 29.03
N SER A 17 -8.80 10.21 29.35
CA SER A 17 -8.78 10.68 30.73
C SER A 17 -10.09 10.29 31.41
N TYR A 18 -10.00 9.47 32.45
CA TYR A 18 -11.06 9.28 33.40
C TYR A 18 -11.18 10.55 34.27
N GLY A 19 -12.18 11.39 34.00
CA GLY A 19 -12.57 12.48 34.88
C GLY A 19 -13.26 11.92 36.11
N GLN A 20 -12.80 12.30 37.29
CA GLN A 20 -13.41 11.96 38.58
C GLN A 20 -14.76 12.64 38.77
N ASP A 21 -15.66 11.86 39.31
CA ASP A 21 -17.02 12.11 39.71
C ASP A 21 -17.12 13.26 40.72
N SER A 22 -17.81 14.33 40.37
CA SER A 22 -18.40 15.25 41.31
C SER A 22 -19.91 15.21 41.08
N THR A 23 -20.60 14.66 42.05
CA THR A 23 -22.07 14.58 42.15
C THR A 23 -22.68 15.98 42.05
N ILE A 24 -23.00 16.42 40.85
CA ILE A 24 -23.93 17.48 40.60
C ILE A 24 -25.21 16.80 40.09
N THR A 25 -26.29 16.92 40.89
CA THR A 25 -27.63 16.52 40.48
C THR A 25 -28.05 17.37 39.28
N THR A 26 -27.77 16.91 38.09
CA THR A 26 -28.23 17.53 36.86
C THR A 26 -29.51 16.83 36.41
N LEU A 27 -30.54 17.64 36.17
CA LEU A 27 -31.73 17.25 35.43
C LEU A 27 -31.35 16.41 34.21
N PRO A 28 -32.14 15.36 33.87
CA PRO A 28 -31.84 14.56 32.67
C PRO A 28 -31.72 15.48 31.47
N PRO A 29 -30.68 15.31 30.63
CA PRO A 29 -30.52 16.12 29.43
C PRO A 29 -31.80 16.03 28.60
N ALA A 30 -32.33 17.17 28.20
CA ALA A 30 -33.44 17.21 27.26
C ALA A 30 -33.10 16.34 26.04
N PRO A 31 -34.04 15.53 25.53
CA PRO A 31 -33.76 14.68 24.37
C PRO A 31 -33.23 15.56 23.22
N ASP A 32 -32.07 15.20 22.69
CA ASP A 32 -31.44 15.90 21.55
C ASP A 32 -32.34 15.72 20.31
N ASN A 33 -33.38 16.57 20.22
CA ASN A 33 -34.37 16.60 19.14
C ASN A 33 -33.79 17.22 17.86
N LYS A 34 -32.51 16.97 17.55
CA LYS A 34 -32.01 17.27 16.22
C LYS A 34 -32.75 16.38 15.23
N PRO A 35 -33.48 16.96 14.26
CA PRO A 35 -34.21 16.16 13.29
C PRO A 35 -33.23 15.23 12.58
N LYS A 36 -33.52 13.92 12.62
CA LYS A 36 -32.75 12.95 11.85
C LYS A 36 -32.78 13.38 10.38
N LYS A 37 -31.62 13.65 9.83
CA LYS A 37 -31.49 14.07 8.41
C LYS A 37 -32.15 13.00 7.53
N ASP A 38 -33.16 13.41 6.77
CA ASP A 38 -33.88 12.53 5.85
C ASP A 38 -33.05 12.38 4.55
N TRP A 39 -32.29 11.32 4.47
CA TRP A 39 -31.41 11.02 3.35
C TRP A 39 -32.16 10.68 2.06
N SER A 40 -33.46 10.35 2.10
CA SER A 40 -34.25 10.01 0.91
C SER A 40 -34.47 11.23 -0.01
N LYS A 41 -34.39 12.44 0.56
CA LYS A 41 -34.58 13.72 -0.16
C LYS A 41 -33.28 14.32 -0.71
N ILE A 42 -32.14 13.70 -0.44
CA ILE A 42 -30.84 14.21 -0.86
C ILE A 42 -30.41 13.45 -2.11
N THR A 43 -30.26 14.16 -3.23
CA THR A 43 -29.64 13.61 -4.43
C THR A 43 -28.14 13.45 -4.16
N ILE A 44 -27.68 12.20 -4.00
CA ILE A 44 -26.27 11.91 -3.85
C ILE A 44 -25.68 11.76 -5.25
N ASP A 45 -24.78 12.67 -5.60
CA ASP A 45 -23.99 12.55 -6.80
C ASP A 45 -23.06 11.33 -6.65
N GLN A 46 -23.41 10.23 -7.31
CA GLN A 46 -22.67 8.96 -7.26
C GLN A 46 -21.39 8.98 -8.10
N ALA A 47 -21.08 10.09 -8.76
CA ALA A 47 -19.95 10.26 -9.67
C ALA A 47 -18.60 10.40 -8.94
N GLY A 48 -18.34 9.60 -7.93
CA GLY A 48 -17.08 9.69 -7.23
C GLY A 48 -16.39 8.34 -7.04
N ASP A 49 -15.10 8.31 -7.31
CA ASP A 49 -14.20 7.18 -7.00
C ASP A 49 -14.32 5.95 -7.92
N HIS A 50 -14.76 6.11 -9.18
CA HIS A 50 -14.72 5.01 -10.14
C HIS A 50 -13.30 4.67 -10.57
N PHE A 51 -12.45 5.66 -10.78
CA PHE A 51 -11.05 5.47 -11.12
C PHE A 51 -10.16 5.85 -9.96
N MET A 52 -9.20 5.00 -9.65
CA MET A 52 -8.20 5.23 -8.62
C MET A 52 -6.82 5.06 -9.21
N ILE A 53 -5.98 6.08 -9.08
CA ILE A 53 -4.56 6.04 -9.44
C ILE A 53 -3.75 6.36 -8.20
N SER A 54 -2.81 5.49 -7.83
CA SER A 54 -1.98 5.70 -6.64
C SER A 54 -0.51 5.59 -6.98
N LEU A 55 0.26 6.57 -6.51
CA LEU A 55 1.71 6.56 -6.51
C LEU A 55 2.20 6.27 -5.11
N THR A 56 2.98 5.21 -4.93
CA THR A 56 3.43 4.74 -3.63
C THR A 56 4.93 4.66 -3.51
N SER A 57 5.42 4.79 -2.29
CA SER A 57 6.74 4.37 -1.87
C SER A 57 6.62 2.97 -1.29
N ASP A 58 7.36 2.04 -1.85
CA ASP A 58 7.24 0.62 -1.57
C ASP A 58 8.42 0.14 -0.73
N HIS A 59 8.13 -0.61 0.32
CA HIS A 59 9.10 -1.09 1.29
C HIS A 59 8.84 -2.56 1.64
N TRP A 60 9.81 -3.19 2.27
CA TRP A 60 9.71 -4.55 2.77
C TRP A 60 9.85 -4.60 4.29
N SER A 61 8.93 -5.25 4.95
CA SER A 61 9.00 -5.60 6.37
C SER A 61 9.44 -7.05 6.52
N GLY A 62 10.22 -7.34 7.57
CA GLY A 62 10.71 -8.69 7.87
C GLY A 62 11.90 -9.15 7.02
N ALA A 63 12.40 -8.32 6.09
CA ALA A 63 13.62 -8.64 5.37
C ALA A 63 14.84 -8.48 6.30
N PRO A 64 15.86 -9.37 6.21
CA PRO A 64 17.11 -9.23 6.96
C PRO A 64 17.85 -7.93 6.66
N ASP A 65 18.66 -7.45 7.61
CA ASP A 65 19.46 -6.23 7.45
C ASP A 65 20.39 -6.29 6.22
N SER A 66 20.89 -7.46 5.87
CA SER A 66 21.71 -7.70 4.68
C SER A 66 20.99 -7.35 3.36
N ILE A 67 19.66 -7.38 3.35
CA ILE A 67 18.82 -7.02 2.21
C ILE A 67 18.33 -5.58 2.37
N THR A 68 17.79 -5.21 3.55
CA THR A 68 17.19 -3.88 3.77
C THR A 68 18.18 -2.74 3.64
N ASN A 69 19.41 -2.89 4.12
CA ASN A 69 20.47 -1.89 4.01
C ASN A 69 20.93 -1.65 2.54
N ARG A 70 20.56 -2.56 1.65
CA ARG A 70 20.86 -2.46 0.21
C ARG A 70 19.67 -2.01 -0.63
N MET A 71 18.50 -1.88 -0.04
CA MET A 71 17.33 -1.29 -0.71
C MET A 71 17.52 0.23 -0.78
N LYS A 72 17.24 0.79 -1.96
CA LYS A 72 17.19 2.25 -2.10
C LYS A 72 15.89 2.77 -1.52
N GLY A 73 15.94 3.83 -0.72
CA GLY A 73 14.78 4.40 -0.03
C GLY A 73 13.66 4.89 -0.95
N LEU A 74 13.95 5.14 -2.23
CA LEU A 74 12.96 5.58 -3.22
C LEU A 74 12.51 4.42 -4.13
N SER A 75 12.04 3.34 -3.55
CA SER A 75 11.31 2.29 -4.28
C SER A 75 9.89 2.75 -4.57
N ARG A 76 9.35 2.44 -5.75
CA ARG A 76 8.13 3.08 -6.27
C ARG A 76 7.10 2.06 -6.69
N GLY A 77 5.84 2.34 -6.34
CA GLY A 77 4.67 1.64 -6.84
C GLY A 77 3.75 2.55 -7.64
N LEU A 78 3.07 1.95 -8.60
CA LEU A 78 1.97 2.55 -9.35
C LEU A 78 0.82 1.58 -9.32
N ASN A 79 -0.31 2.03 -8.78
CA ASN A 79 -1.52 1.22 -8.73
C ASN A 79 -2.63 1.95 -9.49
N PHE A 80 -3.37 1.19 -10.28
CA PHE A 80 -4.56 1.62 -10.99
C PHE A 80 -5.71 0.69 -10.65
N ALA A 81 -6.88 1.22 -10.34
CA ALA A 81 -8.07 0.42 -10.09
C ALA A 81 -9.33 1.12 -10.61
N ILE A 82 -10.28 0.32 -11.08
CA ILE A 82 -11.64 0.71 -11.39
C ILE A 82 -12.52 0.18 -10.27
N MET A 83 -13.26 1.06 -9.60
CA MET A 83 -14.07 0.74 -8.43
C MET A 83 -15.55 0.99 -8.70
N LEU A 84 -16.39 0.08 -8.27
CA LEU A 84 -17.84 0.25 -8.23
C LEU A 84 -18.24 0.52 -6.78
N ASN A 85 -18.74 1.73 -6.52
CA ASN A 85 -19.13 2.18 -5.19
C ASN A 85 -20.64 2.08 -5.01
N LYS A 86 -21.09 1.49 -3.89
CA LYS A 86 -22.51 1.35 -3.55
C LYS A 86 -22.78 1.89 -2.15
N PRO A 87 -23.40 3.06 -2.02
CA PRO A 87 -23.83 3.61 -0.73
C PRO A 87 -24.91 2.75 -0.06
N PHE A 88 -24.94 2.75 1.27
CA PHE A 88 -26.01 2.10 2.02
C PHE A 88 -27.27 2.97 1.98
N LYS A 89 -28.41 2.36 1.79
CA LYS A 89 -29.71 3.06 1.75
C LYS A 89 -30.09 3.69 3.10
N SER A 90 -29.69 3.06 4.21
CA SER A 90 -30.00 3.53 5.57
C SER A 90 -29.15 4.75 5.97
N ASP A 91 -27.90 4.79 5.58
CA ASP A 91 -26.97 5.89 5.85
C ASP A 91 -25.94 5.97 4.71
N PRO A 92 -26.13 6.89 3.75
CA PRO A 92 -25.29 7.01 2.57
C PRO A 92 -23.88 7.56 2.87
N ARG A 93 -23.57 7.92 4.11
CA ARG A 93 -22.19 8.17 4.53
C ARG A 93 -21.33 6.92 4.43
N TRP A 94 -21.94 5.76 4.63
CA TRP A 94 -21.30 4.47 4.46
C TRP A 94 -21.51 3.93 3.05
N SER A 95 -20.46 3.38 2.48
CA SER A 95 -20.55 2.68 1.20
C SER A 95 -19.58 1.51 1.14
N VAL A 96 -19.90 0.53 0.32
CA VAL A 96 -18.99 -0.55 -0.04
C VAL A 96 -18.55 -0.37 -1.48
N ALA A 97 -17.25 -0.53 -1.72
CA ALA A 97 -16.68 -0.48 -3.05
C ALA A 97 -15.97 -1.80 -3.37
N LEU A 98 -16.22 -2.29 -4.57
CA LEU A 98 -15.57 -3.45 -5.16
C LEU A 98 -14.93 -3.03 -6.47
N GLY A 99 -13.73 -3.52 -6.77
CA GLY A 99 -13.04 -3.12 -7.98
C GLY A 99 -12.17 -4.18 -8.60
N LEU A 100 -11.56 -3.79 -9.71
CA LEU A 100 -10.50 -4.53 -10.39
C LEU A 100 -9.34 -3.57 -10.64
N GLY A 101 -8.11 -4.00 -10.36
CA GLY A 101 -6.95 -3.15 -10.50
C GLY A 101 -5.68 -3.88 -10.90
N ILE A 102 -4.67 -3.09 -11.25
CA ILE A 102 -3.31 -3.53 -11.53
C ILE A 102 -2.39 -2.77 -10.57
N SER A 103 -1.52 -3.51 -9.90
CA SER A 103 -0.52 -2.98 -8.99
C SER A 103 0.88 -3.33 -9.50
N HIS A 104 1.69 -2.31 -9.75
CA HIS A 104 3.09 -2.47 -10.15
C HIS A 104 4.00 -1.92 -9.06
N SER A 105 4.95 -2.73 -8.62
CA SER A 105 5.97 -2.36 -7.61
C SER A 105 7.36 -2.52 -8.18
N SER A 106 8.24 -1.58 -7.92
CA SER A 106 9.65 -1.59 -8.31
C SER A 106 10.53 -1.29 -7.10
N ILE A 107 11.17 -2.30 -6.55
CA ILE A 107 12.14 -2.17 -5.45
C ILE A 107 13.54 -2.04 -6.05
N PHE A 108 14.19 -0.94 -5.73
CA PHE A 108 15.55 -0.66 -6.22
C PHE A 108 16.59 -1.08 -5.20
N PHE A 109 17.68 -1.66 -5.71
CA PHE A 109 18.80 -2.14 -4.90
C PHE A 109 20.10 -1.42 -5.26
N LYS A 110 21.01 -1.39 -4.29
CA LYS A 110 22.39 -0.93 -4.46
C LYS A 110 23.31 -2.15 -4.34
N ASN A 111 24.18 -2.34 -5.31
CA ASN A 111 25.23 -3.37 -5.31
C ASN A 111 24.70 -4.76 -4.89
N THR A 112 23.54 -5.12 -5.43
CA THR A 112 22.90 -6.41 -5.17
C THR A 112 22.46 -7.02 -6.48
N SER A 113 22.70 -8.30 -6.64
CA SER A 113 22.18 -9.13 -7.73
C SER A 113 21.18 -10.14 -7.16
N ILE A 114 20.04 -10.29 -7.81
CA ILE A 114 18.98 -11.23 -7.45
C ILE A 114 18.79 -12.15 -8.65
N ASP A 115 19.14 -13.41 -8.49
CA ASP A 115 19.02 -14.39 -9.56
C ASP A 115 17.65 -15.08 -9.52
N VAL A 116 16.69 -14.52 -10.25
CA VAL A 116 15.34 -15.09 -10.35
C VAL A 116 15.26 -16.37 -11.15
N LYS A 117 16.34 -16.71 -11.89
CA LYS A 117 16.44 -17.93 -12.70
C LYS A 117 17.23 -19.04 -12.04
N ALA A 118 17.76 -18.83 -10.83
CA ALA A 118 18.51 -19.84 -10.10
C ALA A 118 17.83 -21.20 -10.12
N ALA A 119 18.60 -22.27 -10.18
CA ALA A 119 18.10 -23.64 -10.22
C ALA A 119 17.65 -24.17 -8.84
N GLY A 120 18.08 -23.53 -7.75
CA GLY A 120 17.74 -23.92 -6.38
C GLY A 120 16.34 -23.50 -5.93
N ASN A 121 15.98 -23.88 -4.70
CA ASN A 121 14.69 -23.51 -4.09
C ASN A 121 14.73 -22.17 -3.38
N ILE A 122 15.92 -21.61 -3.10
CA ILE A 122 16.12 -20.34 -2.38
C ILE A 122 16.46 -19.24 -3.39
N LEU A 123 15.79 -18.11 -3.31
CA LEU A 123 16.10 -16.93 -4.11
C LEU A 123 17.42 -16.30 -3.63
N PRO A 124 18.48 -16.31 -4.45
CA PRO A 124 19.77 -15.77 -4.00
C PRO A 124 19.78 -14.24 -4.09
N PHE A 125 20.11 -13.61 -2.97
CA PHE A 125 20.49 -12.20 -2.88
C PHE A 125 22.00 -12.10 -2.71
N ARG A 126 22.72 -11.74 -3.78
CA ARG A 126 24.18 -11.70 -3.77
C ARG A 126 24.67 -10.27 -3.61
N ASN A 127 25.61 -10.09 -2.69
CA ASN A 127 26.39 -8.86 -2.61
C ASN A 127 27.40 -8.81 -3.76
N VAL A 128 27.38 -7.71 -4.52
CA VAL A 128 28.29 -7.47 -5.65
C VAL A 128 29.14 -6.20 -5.49
N ASP A 129 29.42 -5.81 -4.22
CA ASP A 129 30.27 -4.63 -3.94
C ASP A 129 31.68 -4.75 -4.51
N SER A 130 32.23 -5.98 -4.51
CA SER A 130 33.60 -6.26 -4.94
C SER A 130 33.70 -6.76 -6.37
N THR A 131 32.59 -6.83 -7.10
CA THR A 131 32.53 -7.37 -8.47
C THR A 131 31.79 -6.38 -9.38
N ASP A 132 31.64 -6.77 -10.64
CA ASP A 132 30.86 -6.01 -11.60
C ASP A 132 29.38 -5.98 -11.16
N HIS A 133 28.76 -4.81 -11.26
CA HIS A 133 27.40 -4.57 -10.82
C HIS A 133 26.68 -3.55 -11.70
N TYR A 134 25.35 -3.54 -11.62
CA TYR A 134 24.55 -2.57 -12.37
C TYR A 134 24.39 -1.25 -11.59
N LYS A 135 24.66 -0.11 -12.26
CA LYS A 135 24.39 1.25 -11.74
C LYS A 135 22.94 1.41 -11.26
N LYS A 136 22.00 0.82 -12.00
CA LYS A 136 20.58 0.76 -11.64
C LYS A 136 20.12 -0.68 -11.68
N TYR A 137 19.71 -1.20 -10.53
CA TYR A 137 19.19 -2.55 -10.40
C TYR A 137 17.87 -2.54 -9.64
N LYS A 138 16.89 -3.29 -10.13
CA LYS A 138 15.57 -3.39 -9.48
C LYS A 138 14.96 -4.77 -9.65
N LEU A 139 14.15 -5.13 -8.67
CA LEU A 139 13.15 -6.19 -8.77
C LEU A 139 11.78 -5.53 -8.95
N ALA A 140 11.09 -5.90 -10.01
CA ALA A 140 9.76 -5.38 -10.31
C ALA A 140 8.74 -6.51 -10.34
N THR A 141 7.57 -6.26 -9.74
CA THR A 141 6.44 -7.19 -9.70
C THR A 141 5.17 -6.50 -10.15
N THR A 142 4.29 -7.27 -10.78
CA THR A 142 2.98 -6.79 -11.22
C THR A 142 1.91 -7.77 -10.80
N PHE A 143 0.85 -7.27 -10.18
CA PHE A 143 -0.32 -8.04 -9.74
C PHE A 143 -1.59 -7.49 -10.41
N VAL A 144 -2.51 -8.38 -10.73
CA VAL A 144 -3.94 -8.04 -10.88
C VAL A 144 -4.59 -8.25 -9.54
N GLU A 145 -5.40 -7.30 -9.08
CA GLU A 145 -5.99 -7.28 -7.75
C GLU A 145 -7.47 -6.95 -7.80
N VAL A 146 -8.20 -7.52 -6.85
CA VAL A 146 -9.59 -7.20 -6.56
C VAL A 146 -9.62 -6.49 -5.20
N PRO A 147 -9.66 -5.15 -5.18
CA PRO A 147 -9.85 -4.38 -3.95
C PRO A 147 -11.32 -4.41 -3.51
N ILE A 148 -11.53 -4.53 -2.21
CA ILE A 148 -12.83 -4.40 -1.54
C ILE A 148 -12.63 -3.40 -0.41
N GLU A 149 -13.40 -2.32 -0.40
CA GLU A 149 -13.28 -1.24 0.59
C GLU A 149 -14.62 -0.94 1.26
N LEU A 150 -14.60 -0.79 2.57
CA LEU A 150 -15.65 -0.11 3.32
C LEU A 150 -15.24 1.36 3.43
N ARG A 151 -16.10 2.26 2.99
CA ARG A 151 -15.84 3.70 2.91
C ARG A 151 -16.79 4.46 3.80
N TYR A 152 -16.28 5.53 4.39
CA TYR A 152 -17.06 6.50 5.14
C TYR A 152 -16.79 7.92 4.61
N THR A 153 -17.85 8.62 4.22
CA THR A 153 -17.81 9.99 3.70
C THR A 153 -18.57 10.90 4.67
N PHE A 154 -17.90 11.90 5.23
CA PHE A 154 -18.50 12.74 6.26
C PHE A 154 -19.70 13.56 5.74
N HIS A 155 -19.57 14.10 4.52
CA HIS A 155 -20.62 14.88 3.85
C HIS A 155 -20.87 14.31 2.45
N PRO A 156 -21.76 13.33 2.31
CA PRO A 156 -22.01 12.68 1.02
C PRO A 156 -22.66 13.59 -0.01
N GLU A 157 -23.26 14.71 0.43
CA GLU A 157 -23.84 15.75 -0.41
C GLU A 157 -22.80 16.65 -1.09
N ASP A 158 -21.60 16.80 -0.53
CA ASP A 158 -20.49 17.56 -1.12
C ASP A 158 -19.21 16.71 -1.07
N GLN A 159 -19.13 15.75 -1.96
CA GLN A 159 -18.02 14.80 -1.99
C GLN A 159 -16.68 15.47 -2.32
N LYS A 160 -16.67 16.62 -3.00
CA LYS A 160 -15.43 17.33 -3.38
C LYS A 160 -14.72 17.98 -2.20
N LYS A 161 -15.46 18.33 -1.15
CA LYS A 161 -14.91 18.96 0.06
C LYS A 161 -14.97 18.04 1.29
N SER A 162 -15.57 16.87 1.14
CA SER A 162 -15.75 15.94 2.25
C SER A 162 -14.47 15.17 2.57
N TRP A 163 -14.26 14.96 3.87
CA TRP A 163 -13.33 13.95 4.33
C TRP A 163 -13.85 12.56 4.01
N LYS A 164 -12.94 11.70 3.57
CA LYS A 164 -13.23 10.30 3.23
C LYS A 164 -12.26 9.39 3.96
N LEU A 165 -12.79 8.35 4.57
CA LEU A 165 -12.03 7.26 5.18
C LEU A 165 -12.39 5.98 4.45
N ALA A 166 -11.42 5.10 4.22
CA ALA A 166 -11.67 3.79 3.68
C ALA A 166 -10.75 2.76 4.34
N LEU A 167 -11.34 1.62 4.69
CA LEU A 167 -10.61 0.44 5.13
C LEU A 167 -10.98 -0.70 4.19
N GLY A 168 -10.01 -1.50 3.82
CA GLY A 168 -10.26 -2.56 2.87
C GLY A 168 -9.24 -3.66 2.86
N ILE A 169 -9.52 -4.62 2.02
CA ILE A 169 -8.61 -5.69 1.66
C ILE A 169 -8.47 -5.74 0.14
N LYS A 170 -7.35 -6.23 -0.33
CA LYS A 170 -7.15 -6.55 -1.74
C LYS A 170 -6.54 -7.93 -1.89
N VAL A 171 -7.17 -8.71 -2.74
CA VAL A 171 -6.69 -10.03 -3.14
C VAL A 171 -6.17 -9.93 -4.56
N GLY A 172 -4.99 -10.46 -4.82
CA GLY A 172 -4.39 -10.36 -6.13
C GLY A 172 -3.62 -11.60 -6.54
N THR A 173 -3.39 -11.70 -7.84
CA THR A 173 -2.52 -12.71 -8.43
C THR A 173 -1.36 -12.07 -9.18
N MET A 174 -0.18 -12.66 -9.06
CA MET A 174 1.03 -12.16 -9.70
C MET A 174 1.04 -12.45 -11.20
N LEU A 175 1.03 -11.40 -12.01
CA LEU A 175 1.21 -11.52 -13.46
C LEU A 175 2.67 -11.71 -13.83
N ASN A 176 3.56 -10.91 -13.24
CA ASN A 176 4.97 -10.90 -13.61
C ASN A 176 5.87 -10.57 -12.42
N ALA A 177 7.05 -11.20 -12.39
CA ALA A 177 8.18 -10.82 -11.54
C ALA A 177 9.43 -10.83 -12.40
N HIS A 178 10.19 -9.72 -12.39
CA HIS A 178 11.43 -9.63 -13.15
C HIS A 178 12.45 -8.74 -12.46
N THR A 179 13.72 -9.05 -12.66
CA THR A 179 14.84 -8.16 -12.36
C THR A 179 15.20 -7.35 -13.60
N LYS A 180 15.70 -6.15 -13.40
CA LYS A 180 16.21 -5.29 -14.46
C LYS A 180 17.47 -4.57 -14.00
N GLY A 181 18.60 -4.88 -14.65
CA GLY A 181 19.86 -4.19 -14.54
C GLY A 181 20.06 -3.22 -15.71
N LYS A 182 20.63 -2.05 -15.44
CA LYS A 182 20.98 -1.08 -16.47
C LYS A 182 22.35 -0.48 -16.20
N THR A 183 23.17 -0.39 -17.25
CA THR A 183 24.55 0.13 -17.22
C THR A 183 25.44 -0.69 -16.29
N LEU A 184 26.20 -1.64 -16.87
CA LEU A 184 27.16 -2.47 -16.15
C LEU A 184 28.39 -1.63 -15.78
N GLN A 185 28.80 -1.71 -14.51
CA GLN A 185 29.96 -1.02 -13.94
C GLN A 185 30.88 -2.02 -13.26
N ASN A 186 32.18 -1.71 -13.23
CA ASN A 186 33.15 -2.46 -12.45
C ASN A 186 33.11 -2.08 -10.97
N LYS A 187 33.91 -2.76 -10.13
CA LYS A 187 34.03 -2.49 -8.69
C LYS A 187 34.33 -1.02 -8.34
N SER A 188 34.96 -0.29 -9.25
CA SER A 188 35.32 1.15 -9.08
C SER A 188 34.22 2.08 -9.62
N ASN A 189 33.03 1.59 -9.93
CA ASN A 189 31.91 2.34 -10.51
C ASN A 189 32.19 2.92 -11.92
N THR A 190 33.22 2.46 -12.60
CA THR A 190 33.49 2.82 -14.00
C THR A 190 32.57 2.01 -14.90
N THR A 191 31.97 2.66 -15.89
CA THR A 191 31.07 1.99 -16.84
C THR A 191 31.86 1.09 -17.78
N ILE A 192 31.54 -0.21 -17.75
CA ILE A 192 32.06 -1.21 -18.66
C ILE A 192 31.21 -1.23 -19.93
N ASN A 193 29.88 -1.32 -19.75
CA ASN A 193 28.97 -1.44 -20.88
C ASN A 193 27.60 -0.82 -20.56
N ASN A 194 27.02 -0.15 -21.53
CA ASN A 194 25.68 0.46 -21.37
C ASN A 194 24.57 -0.49 -21.86
N VAL A 195 24.48 -1.64 -21.22
CA VAL A 195 23.48 -2.66 -21.53
C VAL A 195 22.28 -2.56 -20.57
N THR A 196 21.13 -3.08 -21.03
CA THR A 196 19.98 -3.35 -20.21
C THR A 196 19.70 -4.83 -20.23
N GLU A 197 19.79 -5.46 -19.06
CA GLU A 197 19.49 -6.87 -18.88
C GLU A 197 18.19 -7.03 -18.09
N LYS A 198 17.34 -7.95 -18.52
CA LYS A 198 16.07 -8.25 -17.88
C LYS A 198 15.88 -9.76 -17.79
N GLU A 199 15.66 -10.24 -16.58
CA GLU A 199 15.34 -11.63 -16.32
C GLU A 199 13.96 -11.74 -15.66
N SER A 200 13.13 -12.67 -16.13
CA SER A 200 11.75 -12.84 -15.66
C SER A 200 11.51 -14.29 -15.29
N LYS A 201 11.13 -14.53 -14.02
CA LYS A 201 10.66 -15.83 -13.52
C LYS A 201 9.88 -15.61 -12.21
N LYS A 202 8.77 -16.30 -12.04
CA LYS A 202 7.91 -16.19 -10.84
C LYS A 202 8.12 -17.33 -9.84
N ALA A 203 9.03 -18.25 -10.08
CA ALA A 203 9.14 -19.51 -9.35
C ALA A 203 9.27 -19.34 -7.83
N PHE A 204 10.00 -18.33 -7.36
CA PHE A 204 10.28 -18.07 -5.95
C PHE A 204 9.20 -17.24 -5.24
N PHE A 205 8.32 -16.60 -5.98
CA PHE A 205 7.36 -15.64 -5.45
C PHE A 205 6.00 -16.28 -5.20
N ASN A 206 5.30 -15.82 -4.16
CA ASN A 206 3.91 -16.18 -3.97
C ASN A 206 3.06 -15.62 -5.10
N SER A 207 2.29 -16.49 -5.73
CA SER A 207 1.39 -16.10 -6.83
C SER A 207 0.19 -15.32 -6.31
N THR A 208 -0.26 -15.60 -5.10
CA THR A 208 -1.41 -14.94 -4.48
C THR A 208 -0.95 -13.95 -3.43
N ARG A 209 -1.53 -12.75 -3.43
CA ARG A 209 -1.30 -11.71 -2.43
C ARG A 209 -2.63 -11.33 -1.77
N LEU A 210 -2.64 -11.33 -0.43
CA LEU A 210 -3.68 -10.73 0.38
C LEU A 210 -3.06 -9.52 1.09
N ALA A 211 -3.66 -8.35 0.98
CA ALA A 211 -3.17 -7.15 1.66
C ALA A 211 -4.32 -6.36 2.28
N GLY A 212 -4.10 -5.83 3.49
CA GLY A 212 -4.95 -4.84 4.12
C GLY A 212 -4.65 -3.46 3.56
N THR A 213 -5.66 -2.61 3.41
CA THR A 213 -5.54 -1.25 2.92
C THR A 213 -6.26 -0.27 3.83
N ALA A 214 -5.68 0.92 3.97
CA ALA A 214 -6.31 2.05 4.65
C ALA A 214 -6.11 3.31 3.82
N ARG A 215 -7.12 4.17 3.75
CA ARG A 215 -7.07 5.41 2.99
C ARG A 215 -7.79 6.52 3.77
N VAL A 216 -7.19 7.71 3.76
CA VAL A 216 -7.77 8.92 4.33
C VAL A 216 -7.52 10.09 3.38
N GLY A 217 -8.53 10.92 3.14
CA GLY A 217 -8.37 12.03 2.21
C GLY A 217 -9.53 13.01 2.20
N ILE A 218 -9.41 14.00 1.34
CA ILE A 218 -10.40 15.05 1.11
C ILE A 218 -10.67 15.11 -0.39
N GLY A 219 -11.94 15.08 -0.76
CA GLY A 219 -12.35 15.16 -2.17
C GLY A 219 -11.74 14.03 -2.99
N ASN A 220 -10.93 14.39 -3.97
CA ASN A 220 -10.30 13.44 -4.89
C ASN A 220 -8.90 13.00 -4.45
N PHE A 221 -8.30 13.63 -3.44
CA PHE A 221 -6.95 13.33 -2.97
C PHE A 221 -6.97 12.56 -1.67
N SER A 222 -6.16 11.50 -1.59
CA SER A 222 -6.07 10.66 -0.40
C SER A 222 -4.64 10.21 -0.15
N LEU A 223 -4.29 10.02 1.12
CA LEU A 223 -3.16 9.22 1.56
C LEU A 223 -3.61 7.77 1.61
N ILE A 224 -2.83 6.86 1.06
CA ILE A 224 -3.11 5.42 1.06
C ILE A 224 -1.97 4.67 1.72
N GLY A 225 -2.32 3.68 2.54
CA GLY A 225 -1.42 2.66 3.07
C GLY A 225 -1.89 1.27 2.67
N ALA A 226 -0.97 0.37 2.37
CA ALA A 226 -1.26 -1.03 2.14
C ALA A 226 -0.17 -1.91 2.76
N TYR A 227 -0.58 -3.01 3.41
CA TYR A 227 0.32 -3.97 4.04
C TYR A 227 -0.04 -5.38 3.60
N SER A 228 0.95 -6.11 3.06
CA SER A 228 0.77 -7.49 2.64
C SER A 228 0.68 -8.42 3.85
N LEU A 229 -0.43 -9.14 3.97
CA LEU A 229 -0.65 -10.14 5.01
C LEU A 229 0.02 -11.47 4.63
N THR A 230 0.10 -11.76 3.34
CA THR A 230 0.83 -12.92 2.81
C THR A 230 2.31 -12.60 2.60
N GLY A 231 3.17 -13.62 2.72
CA GLY A 231 4.58 -13.51 2.39
C GLY A 231 4.81 -13.20 0.91
N PHE A 232 5.86 -12.47 0.62
CA PHE A 232 6.26 -12.14 -0.76
C PHE A 232 6.92 -13.32 -1.47
N LEU A 233 7.75 -14.06 -0.75
CA LEU A 233 8.39 -15.29 -1.22
C LEU A 233 7.56 -16.49 -0.80
N LYS A 234 7.65 -17.58 -1.57
CA LYS A 234 7.11 -18.89 -1.19
C LYS A 234 7.82 -19.42 0.05
N ASP A 235 7.15 -20.27 0.79
CA ASP A 235 7.73 -20.95 1.94
C ASP A 235 8.97 -21.75 1.50
N GLY A 236 10.07 -21.56 2.23
CA GLY A 236 11.37 -22.15 1.89
C GLY A 236 12.15 -21.43 0.78
N ALA A 237 11.59 -20.44 0.11
CA ALA A 237 12.30 -19.70 -0.95
C ALA A 237 13.16 -18.53 -0.43
N GLY A 238 13.10 -18.22 0.87
CA GLY A 238 13.89 -17.17 1.50
C GLY A 238 13.26 -16.66 2.79
N PRO A 239 13.70 -15.49 3.27
CA PRO A 239 13.15 -14.90 4.50
C PRO A 239 11.68 -14.49 4.31
N THR A 240 10.93 -14.46 5.41
CA THR A 240 9.53 -14.00 5.39
C THR A 240 9.46 -12.49 5.21
N ILE A 241 9.34 -12.06 3.97
CA ILE A 241 9.24 -10.65 3.58
C ILE A 241 7.76 -10.31 3.39
N ARG A 242 7.32 -9.19 3.97
CA ARG A 242 5.97 -8.63 3.77
C ARG A 242 6.07 -7.23 3.19
N PRO A 243 5.70 -7.02 1.92
CA PRO A 243 5.68 -5.70 1.32
C PRO A 243 4.68 -4.77 2.00
N PHE A 244 5.05 -3.50 2.15
CA PHE A 244 4.13 -2.44 2.51
C PHE A 244 4.33 -1.21 1.62
N GLN A 245 3.27 -0.45 1.44
CA GLN A 245 3.21 0.69 0.54
C GLN A 245 2.56 1.87 1.27
N ILE A 246 3.12 3.06 1.08
CA ILE A 246 2.52 4.32 1.54
C ILE A 246 2.59 5.30 0.39
N GLY A 247 1.53 6.04 0.12
CA GLY A 247 1.53 6.95 -1.00
C GLY A 247 0.32 7.83 -1.13
N LEU A 248 0.23 8.49 -2.26
CA LEU A 248 -0.87 9.37 -2.63
C LEU A 248 -1.77 8.67 -3.64
N CYS A 249 -3.06 8.86 -3.47
CA CYS A 249 -4.09 8.34 -4.34
C CYS A 249 -4.97 9.49 -4.84
N ILE A 250 -5.22 9.50 -6.13
CA ILE A 250 -6.22 10.35 -6.78
C ILE A 250 -7.37 9.43 -7.17
N SER A 251 -8.59 9.80 -6.77
CA SER A 251 -9.80 9.06 -7.07
C SER A 251 -10.89 9.99 -7.57
N GLY A 252 -11.84 9.47 -8.35
CA GLY A 252 -12.96 10.27 -8.83
C GLY A 252 -12.66 11.09 -10.08
N LEU A 253 -11.91 10.51 -11.03
CA LEU A 253 -11.73 11.06 -12.37
C LEU A 253 -12.84 10.57 -13.31
#